data_a617739b693c36337b2f1d58f30f6086
#
_entry.id   a617739b693c36337b2f1d58f30f6086
#
_cell.length_a   1.000
_cell.length_b   1.000
_cell.length_c   1.000
_cell.angle_alpha   90.00
_cell.angle_beta   90.00
_cell.angle_gamma   90.00
#
_symmetry.space_group_name_H-M   'P 1'
#
loop_
_entity.id
_entity.type
_entity.pdbx_description
1 polymer ?
#
loop_
_entity_poly.entity_id
_entity_poly.type
_entity_poly.pdbx_seq_one_letter_code
_entity_poly.pdbx_strand_id
1 'polypeptide(L)'
;MSIKNEPKIKNLLIVAIREQLEHRALWMYLLCDEAKKKGLDSKEYAPDAIRRCGLYQGANLRKKAGGRDSLKGLKKTLFSKFAQWVFEMDIKQCTDDHLDIDFHYCPLVKAWQKQGCTDEEIRVLCDHAMCGDRGIAESFGCELDLPATIANGDEVCKIRFVRRKK
;
A
#
# COMPACT_ATOMS: atom_id res chain seq x y z
N MET A 1 -7.92 -18.99 8.71
CA MET A 1 -6.88 -18.50 9.67
C MET A 1 -7.09 -17.02 9.82
N SER A 2 -7.06 -16.48 11.04
CA SER A 2 -7.22 -15.04 11.29
C SER A 2 -5.95 -14.28 10.86
N ILE A 3 -6.13 -13.17 10.14
CA ILE A 3 -5.05 -12.29 9.69
C ILE A 3 -4.26 -11.78 10.90
N LYS A 4 -2.96 -12.08 10.99
CA LYS A 4 -2.06 -11.59 12.03
C LYS A 4 -1.39 -10.30 11.56
N ASN A 5 -1.54 -9.21 12.34
CA ASN A 5 -1.01 -7.90 11.97
C ASN A 5 -0.75 -7.05 13.23
N GLU A 6 0.26 -7.43 14.01
CA GLU A 6 0.60 -6.73 15.25
C GLU A 6 1.94 -5.98 15.13
N PRO A 7 1.96 -4.67 15.48
CA PRO A 7 3.17 -3.86 15.35
C PRO A 7 4.17 -4.16 16.48
N LYS A 8 5.45 -4.20 16.12
CA LYS A 8 6.59 -4.31 17.06
C LYS A 8 7.08 -2.93 17.52
N ILE A 9 7.08 -1.95 16.62
CA ILE A 9 7.52 -0.58 16.92
C ILE A 9 6.40 0.20 17.61
N LYS A 10 6.66 0.69 18.83
CA LYS A 10 5.71 1.42 19.68
C LYS A 10 6.13 2.87 19.97
N ASN A 11 6.97 3.47 19.12
CA ASN A 11 7.35 4.88 19.23
C ASN A 11 6.14 5.80 19.00
N LEU A 12 5.96 6.81 19.86
CA LEU A 12 4.78 7.71 19.81
C LEU A 12 4.59 8.42 18.47
N LEU A 13 5.67 8.88 17.84
CA LEU A 13 5.59 9.53 16.52
C LEU A 13 5.14 8.54 15.44
N ILE A 14 5.68 7.32 15.48
CA ILE A 14 5.28 6.25 14.53
C ILE A 14 3.83 5.86 14.74
N VAL A 15 3.38 5.76 15.99
CA VAL A 15 1.97 5.49 16.31
C VAL A 15 1.07 6.59 15.75
N ALA A 16 1.40 7.87 15.97
CA ALA A 16 0.63 8.99 15.44
C ALA A 16 0.54 8.97 13.90
N ILE A 17 1.62 8.62 13.20
CA ILE A 17 1.61 8.48 11.73
C ILE A 17 0.72 7.29 11.31
N ARG A 18 0.79 6.17 12.01
CA ARG A 18 -0.09 5.01 11.76
C ARG A 18 -1.56 5.36 11.92
N GLU A 19 -1.91 6.12 12.95
CA GLU A 19 -3.29 6.59 13.17
C GLU A 19 -3.81 7.42 11.99
N GLN A 20 -2.99 8.27 11.37
CA GLN A 20 -3.38 9.00 10.16
C GLN A 20 -3.58 8.06 8.94
N LEU A 21 -2.77 7.03 8.81
CA LEU A 21 -2.96 6.01 7.77
C LEU A 21 -4.20 5.14 8.03
N GLU A 22 -4.44 4.78 9.28
CA GLU A 22 -5.65 4.08 9.71
C GLU A 22 -6.90 4.93 9.43
N HIS A 23 -6.86 6.24 9.70
CA HIS A 23 -7.95 7.16 9.39
C HIS A 23 -8.23 7.23 7.88
N ARG A 24 -7.19 7.26 7.03
CA ARG A 24 -7.36 7.16 5.57
C ARG A 24 -8.02 5.84 5.15
N ALA A 25 -7.59 4.74 5.74
CA ALA A 25 -8.15 3.42 5.47
C ALA A 25 -9.62 3.30 5.94
N LEU A 26 -9.95 3.93 7.08
CA LEU A 26 -11.31 4.03 7.58
C LEU A 26 -12.22 4.80 6.61
N TRP A 27 -11.77 5.93 6.08
CA TRP A 27 -12.52 6.67 5.07
C TRP A 27 -12.85 5.82 3.84
N MET A 28 -11.85 5.10 3.32
CA MET A 28 -12.05 4.21 2.18
C MET A 28 -13.08 3.14 2.48
N TYR A 29 -12.97 2.48 3.64
CA TYR A 29 -13.92 1.46 4.08
C TYR A 29 -15.35 2.01 4.17
N LEU A 30 -15.55 3.14 4.87
CA LEU A 30 -16.87 3.73 5.05
C LEU A 30 -17.52 4.17 3.73
N LEU A 31 -16.73 4.70 2.78
CA LEU A 31 -17.24 5.04 1.45
C LEU A 31 -17.67 3.79 0.67
N CYS A 32 -16.92 2.70 0.75
CA CYS A 32 -17.30 1.42 0.14
C CYS A 32 -18.54 0.81 0.82
N ASP A 33 -18.65 0.89 2.14
CA ASP A 33 -19.78 0.40 2.91
C ASP A 33 -21.07 1.17 2.59
N GLU A 34 -21.01 2.51 2.54
CA GLU A 34 -22.15 3.35 2.13
C GLU A 34 -22.58 3.11 0.68
N ALA A 35 -21.63 2.89 -0.22
CA ALA A 35 -21.94 2.53 -1.60
C ALA A 35 -22.64 1.16 -1.70
N LYS A 36 -22.15 0.17 -0.95
CA LYS A 36 -22.76 -1.16 -0.83
C LYS A 36 -24.21 -1.08 -0.34
N LYS A 37 -24.52 -0.23 0.66
CA LYS A 37 -25.89 0.01 1.14
C LYS A 37 -26.81 0.60 0.07
N LYS A 38 -26.25 1.28 -0.93
CA LYS A 38 -26.94 1.82 -2.11
C LYS A 38 -26.96 0.88 -3.30
N GLY A 39 -26.51 -0.37 -3.13
CA GLY A 39 -26.48 -1.38 -4.19
C GLY A 39 -25.33 -1.26 -5.19
N LEU A 40 -24.28 -0.48 -4.86
CA LEU A 40 -23.09 -0.33 -5.72
C LEU A 40 -21.99 -1.28 -5.25
N ASP A 41 -21.37 -2.00 -6.19
CA ASP A 41 -20.18 -2.80 -5.91
C ASP A 41 -18.91 -1.92 -5.92
N SER A 42 -18.14 -1.94 -4.85
CA SER A 42 -16.88 -1.19 -4.76
C SER A 42 -15.86 -1.56 -5.84
N LYS A 43 -15.93 -2.77 -6.38
CA LYS A 43 -15.07 -3.26 -7.47
C LYS A 43 -15.25 -2.47 -8.77
N GLU A 44 -16.41 -1.85 -8.97
CA GLU A 44 -16.73 -1.11 -10.18
C GLU A 44 -16.12 0.31 -10.22
N TYR A 45 -15.77 0.89 -9.07
CA TYR A 45 -15.32 2.29 -9.00
C TYR A 45 -14.06 2.51 -8.17
N ALA A 46 -13.84 1.74 -7.07
CA ALA A 46 -12.74 1.99 -6.15
C ALA A 46 -11.35 1.75 -6.78
N PRO A 47 -11.11 0.66 -7.54
CA PRO A 47 -9.83 0.40 -8.17
C PRO A 47 -9.35 1.55 -9.06
N ASP A 48 -10.20 2.06 -9.94
CA ASP A 48 -9.86 3.13 -10.87
C ASP A 48 -9.62 4.47 -10.16
N ALA A 49 -10.46 4.79 -9.16
CA ALA A 49 -10.30 6.01 -8.37
C ALA A 49 -8.98 5.99 -7.59
N ILE A 50 -8.66 4.87 -6.95
CA ILE A 50 -7.43 4.71 -6.15
C ILE A 50 -6.20 4.67 -7.07
N ARG A 51 -6.28 4.02 -8.25
CA ARG A 51 -5.22 4.04 -9.25
C ARG A 51 -4.91 5.47 -9.74
N ARG A 52 -5.93 6.29 -10.00
CA ARG A 52 -5.73 7.72 -10.36
C ARG A 52 -5.01 8.48 -9.26
N CYS A 53 -5.34 8.23 -7.99
CA CYS A 53 -4.62 8.79 -6.85
C CYS A 53 -3.14 8.37 -6.87
N GLY A 54 -2.87 7.09 -7.14
CA GLY A 54 -1.52 6.55 -7.29
C GLY A 54 -0.72 7.19 -8.42
N LEU A 55 -1.34 7.41 -9.58
CA LEU A 55 -0.71 8.11 -10.71
C LEU A 55 -0.34 9.56 -10.35
N TYR A 56 -1.25 10.28 -9.68
CA TYR A 56 -0.98 11.64 -9.20
C TYR A 56 0.18 11.68 -8.20
N GLN A 57 0.15 10.78 -7.22
CA GLN A 57 1.23 10.65 -6.23
C GLN A 57 2.55 10.25 -6.90
N GLY A 58 2.53 9.28 -7.81
CA GLY A 58 3.69 8.80 -8.56
C GLY A 58 4.35 9.88 -9.40
N ALA A 59 3.56 10.73 -10.09
CA ALA A 59 4.08 11.88 -10.83
C ALA A 59 4.82 12.87 -9.92
N ASN A 60 4.29 13.14 -8.72
CA ASN A 60 4.94 14.00 -7.73
C ASN A 60 6.22 13.38 -7.15
N LEU A 61 6.20 12.08 -6.85
CA LEU A 61 7.38 11.34 -6.39
C LEU A 61 8.49 11.34 -7.45
N ARG A 62 8.11 11.14 -8.72
CA ARG A 62 9.04 11.16 -9.85
C ARG A 62 9.72 12.54 -9.99
N LYS A 63 8.98 13.63 -9.85
CA LYS A 63 9.57 14.99 -9.82
C LYS A 63 10.59 15.12 -8.69
N LYS A 64 10.26 14.67 -7.48
CA LYS A 64 11.17 14.68 -6.32
C LYS A 64 12.40 13.78 -6.52
N ALA A 65 12.27 12.73 -7.32
CA ALA A 65 13.36 11.83 -7.69
C ALA A 65 14.24 12.36 -8.84
N GLY A 66 14.05 13.61 -9.26
CA GLY A 66 14.82 14.27 -10.33
C GLY A 66 14.28 13.98 -11.73
N GLY A 67 12.99 13.65 -11.86
CA GLY A 67 12.31 13.45 -13.16
C GLY A 67 12.65 12.13 -13.87
N ARG A 68 13.40 11.24 -13.24
CA ARG A 68 13.87 9.98 -13.84
C ARG A 68 13.02 8.79 -13.36
N ASP A 69 12.92 7.77 -14.20
CA ASP A 69 12.30 6.49 -13.87
C ASP A 69 13.28 5.61 -13.06
N SER A 70 13.67 6.08 -11.87
CA SER A 70 14.69 5.43 -11.04
C SER A 70 14.05 4.76 -9.84
N LEU A 71 14.19 3.45 -9.71
CA LEU A 71 13.76 2.70 -8.53
C LEU A 71 14.54 3.10 -7.28
N LYS A 72 15.82 3.49 -7.42
CA LYS A 72 16.60 4.10 -6.32
C LYS A 72 15.99 5.45 -5.89
N GLY A 73 15.52 6.24 -6.87
CA GLY A 73 14.78 7.49 -6.62
C GLY A 73 13.45 7.24 -5.93
N LEU A 74 12.66 6.26 -6.40
CA LEU A 74 11.42 5.83 -5.77
C LEU A 74 11.66 5.38 -4.31
N LYS A 75 12.67 4.53 -4.09
CA LYS A 75 13.06 4.08 -2.74
C LYS A 75 13.38 5.27 -1.83
N LYS A 76 14.14 6.25 -2.31
CA LYS A 76 14.54 7.42 -1.51
C LYS A 76 13.34 8.32 -1.17
N THR A 77 12.38 8.49 -2.08
CA THR A 77 11.27 9.45 -1.96
C THR A 77 10.04 8.86 -1.24
N LEU A 78 9.68 7.61 -1.53
CA LEU A 78 8.51 6.95 -0.95
C LEU A 78 8.86 6.10 0.27
N PHE A 79 9.93 5.34 0.20
CA PHE A 79 10.35 4.39 1.25
C PHE A 79 11.48 4.97 2.12
N SER A 80 11.25 6.19 2.65
CA SER A 80 12.15 6.84 3.60
C SER A 80 12.29 6.01 4.89
N LYS A 81 13.28 6.32 5.73
CA LYS A 81 13.47 5.65 7.04
C LYS A 81 12.20 5.70 7.90
N PHE A 82 11.49 6.83 7.93
CA PHE A 82 10.23 6.94 8.67
C PHE A 82 9.14 6.04 8.10
N ALA A 83 8.98 6.00 6.77
CA ALA A 83 8.03 5.09 6.14
C ALA A 83 8.36 3.63 6.44
N GLN A 84 9.66 3.27 6.45
CA GLN A 84 10.10 1.92 6.81
C GLN A 84 9.68 1.56 8.24
N TRP A 85 9.79 2.47 9.20
CA TRP A 85 9.36 2.21 10.59
C TRP A 85 7.83 2.11 10.72
N VAL A 86 7.07 2.88 9.94
CA VAL A 86 5.60 2.87 9.97
C VAL A 86 5.03 1.50 9.58
N PHE A 87 5.55 0.90 8.51
CA PHE A 87 5.11 -0.41 8.01
C PHE A 87 6.03 -1.57 8.44
N GLU A 88 7.06 -1.28 9.25
CA GLU A 88 8.08 -2.25 9.66
C GLU A 88 8.70 -2.95 8.45
N MET A 89 9.30 -2.15 7.55
CA MET A 89 9.78 -2.61 6.25
C MET A 89 11.21 -3.10 6.29
N ASP A 90 11.48 -4.18 5.57
CA ASP A 90 12.82 -4.62 5.16
C ASP A 90 13.02 -4.39 3.66
N ILE A 91 14.03 -3.61 3.30
CA ILE A 91 14.44 -3.48 1.90
C ILE A 91 15.32 -4.69 1.56
N LYS A 92 14.81 -5.60 0.73
CA LYS A 92 15.54 -6.81 0.33
C LYS A 92 16.48 -6.56 -0.84
N GLN A 93 16.03 -5.75 -1.80
CA GLN A 93 16.81 -5.43 -2.99
C GLN A 93 16.45 -4.03 -3.50
N CYS A 94 17.42 -3.31 -4.06
CA CYS A 94 17.19 -2.05 -4.76
C CYS A 94 18.24 -1.89 -5.87
N THR A 95 17.86 -2.29 -7.08
CA THR A 95 18.66 -2.15 -8.31
C THR A 95 17.99 -1.17 -9.27
N ASP A 96 18.44 -1.09 -10.50
CA ASP A 96 17.77 -0.29 -11.52
C ASP A 96 16.51 -0.98 -12.08
N ASP A 97 16.41 -2.31 -11.94
CA ASP A 97 15.30 -3.12 -12.47
C ASP A 97 14.36 -3.66 -11.39
N HIS A 98 14.80 -3.74 -10.14
CA HIS A 98 14.04 -4.31 -9.03
C HIS A 98 14.14 -3.45 -7.78
N LEU A 99 12.99 -3.26 -7.12
CA LEU A 99 12.90 -2.76 -5.75
C LEU A 99 12.00 -3.71 -4.96
N ASP A 100 12.62 -4.53 -4.10
CA ASP A 100 11.97 -5.56 -3.33
C ASP A 100 11.90 -5.16 -1.85
N ILE A 101 10.70 -5.14 -1.30
CA ILE A 101 10.44 -4.72 0.08
C ILE A 101 9.50 -5.73 0.73
N ASP A 102 9.79 -6.13 1.97
CA ASP A 102 8.88 -6.89 2.81
C ASP A 102 8.31 -5.97 3.89
N PHE A 103 6.97 -5.92 4.01
CA PHE A 103 6.26 -5.20 5.06
C PHE A 103 5.81 -6.19 6.12
N HIS A 104 6.20 -5.96 7.38
CA HIS A 104 5.83 -6.81 8.52
C HIS A 104 4.59 -6.30 9.26
N TYR A 105 4.13 -5.11 8.96
CA TYR A 105 2.94 -4.49 9.54
C TYR A 105 2.21 -3.61 8.52
N CYS A 106 0.89 -3.59 8.56
CA CYS A 106 0.06 -2.75 7.71
C CYS A 106 -0.98 -1.97 8.54
N PRO A 107 -0.85 -0.62 8.66
CA PRO A 107 -1.86 0.19 9.35
C PRO A 107 -3.24 0.12 8.71
N LEU A 108 -3.33 -0.10 7.39
CA LEU A 108 -4.61 -0.20 6.70
C LEU A 108 -5.38 -1.44 7.15
N VAL A 109 -4.72 -2.60 7.14
CA VAL A 109 -5.29 -3.85 7.65
C VAL A 109 -5.72 -3.69 9.11
N LYS A 110 -4.91 -2.99 9.94
CA LYS A 110 -5.26 -2.74 11.34
C LYS A 110 -6.52 -1.91 11.49
N ALA A 111 -6.72 -0.89 10.64
CA ALA A 111 -7.93 -0.08 10.63
C ALA A 111 -9.18 -0.93 10.33
N TRP A 112 -9.11 -1.78 9.31
CA TRP A 112 -10.24 -2.64 8.93
C TRP A 112 -10.53 -3.71 9.97
N GLN A 113 -9.50 -4.28 10.62
CA GLN A 113 -9.67 -5.17 11.77
C GLN A 113 -10.39 -4.47 12.92
N LYS A 114 -10.06 -3.21 13.23
CA LYS A 114 -10.74 -2.41 14.26
C LYS A 114 -12.22 -2.14 13.94
N GLN A 115 -12.61 -2.16 12.66
CA GLN A 115 -14.00 -2.03 12.22
C GLN A 115 -14.77 -3.37 12.24
N GLY A 116 -14.10 -4.47 12.56
CA GLY A 116 -14.73 -5.80 12.58
C GLY A 116 -14.90 -6.39 11.18
N CYS A 117 -14.18 -5.88 10.17
CA CYS A 117 -14.20 -6.47 8.83
C CYS A 117 -13.75 -7.94 8.87
N THR A 118 -14.43 -8.77 8.11
CA THR A 118 -14.03 -10.17 7.89
C THR A 118 -12.72 -10.25 7.12
N ASP A 119 -12.02 -11.39 7.20
CA ASP A 119 -10.79 -11.60 6.43
C ASP A 119 -11.02 -11.43 4.93
N GLU A 120 -12.19 -11.81 4.41
CA GLU A 120 -12.55 -11.63 3.00
C GLU A 120 -12.74 -10.15 2.63
N GLU A 121 -13.44 -9.38 3.45
CA GLU A 121 -13.58 -7.94 3.26
C GLU A 121 -12.22 -7.23 3.29
N ILE A 122 -11.33 -7.64 4.20
CA ILE A 122 -9.96 -7.09 4.28
C ILE A 122 -9.17 -7.38 2.99
N ARG A 123 -9.31 -8.58 2.41
CA ARG A 123 -8.65 -8.91 1.13
C ARG A 123 -9.12 -7.99 0.00
N VAL A 124 -10.44 -7.80 -0.13
CA VAL A 124 -11.01 -6.90 -1.15
C VAL A 124 -10.53 -5.47 -0.96
N LEU A 125 -10.59 -4.95 0.27
CA LEU A 125 -10.14 -3.59 0.59
C LEU A 125 -8.62 -3.43 0.34
N CYS A 126 -7.82 -4.44 0.65
CA CYS A 126 -6.40 -4.45 0.37
C CYS A 126 -6.12 -4.39 -1.14
N ASP A 127 -6.81 -5.20 -1.95
CA ASP A 127 -6.62 -5.17 -3.41
C ASP A 127 -7.00 -3.81 -4.01
N HIS A 128 -8.09 -3.19 -3.54
CA HIS A 128 -8.42 -1.82 -3.92
C HIS A 128 -7.33 -0.82 -3.54
N ALA A 129 -6.82 -0.88 -2.30
CA ALA A 129 -5.74 -0.01 -1.84
C ALA A 129 -4.46 -0.17 -2.68
N MET A 130 -4.11 -1.40 -3.05
CA MET A 130 -2.92 -1.70 -3.87
C MET A 130 -3.02 -1.16 -5.30
N CYS A 131 -4.20 -0.78 -5.78
CA CYS A 131 -4.33 -0.06 -7.06
C CYS A 131 -3.61 1.31 -7.04
N GLY A 132 -3.48 1.93 -5.85
CA GLY A 132 -2.66 3.13 -5.68
C GLY A 132 -1.17 2.87 -5.93
N ASP A 133 -0.64 1.81 -5.34
CA ASP A 133 0.77 1.41 -5.52
C ASP A 133 1.04 0.94 -6.96
N ARG A 134 0.08 0.28 -7.62
CA ARG A 134 0.14 -0.02 -9.06
C ARG A 134 0.23 1.25 -9.90
N GLY A 135 -0.55 2.31 -9.56
CA GLY A 135 -0.47 3.62 -10.22
C GLY A 135 0.88 4.32 -9.99
N ILE A 136 1.46 4.21 -8.79
CA ILE A 136 2.81 4.70 -8.51
C ILE A 136 3.84 3.95 -9.35
N ALA A 137 3.77 2.61 -9.39
CA ALA A 137 4.67 1.76 -10.19
C ALA A 137 4.65 2.16 -11.67
N GLU A 138 3.47 2.33 -12.23
CA GLU A 138 3.26 2.78 -13.62
C GLU A 138 3.93 4.12 -13.90
N SER A 139 3.85 5.09 -12.97
CA SER A 139 4.49 6.41 -13.09
C SER A 139 6.02 6.32 -13.16
N PHE A 140 6.62 5.23 -12.71
CA PHE A 140 8.04 4.93 -12.77
C PHE A 140 8.42 3.89 -13.85
N GLY A 141 7.48 3.54 -14.75
CA GLY A 141 7.70 2.56 -15.80
C GLY A 141 7.92 1.14 -15.28
N CYS A 142 7.29 0.81 -14.15
CA CYS A 142 7.39 -0.48 -13.49
C CYS A 142 6.02 -1.16 -13.41
N GLU A 143 6.03 -2.44 -13.09
CA GLU A 143 4.90 -3.21 -12.62
C GLU A 143 5.06 -3.48 -11.12
N LEU A 144 3.93 -3.64 -10.44
CA LEU A 144 3.88 -4.04 -9.05
C LEU A 144 3.45 -5.50 -8.98
N ASP A 145 4.32 -6.36 -8.47
CA ASP A 145 4.02 -7.74 -8.13
C ASP A 145 3.87 -7.90 -6.61
N LEU A 146 2.87 -8.68 -6.21
CA LEU A 146 2.45 -8.88 -4.82
C LEU A 146 2.28 -10.39 -4.54
N PRO A 147 3.38 -11.16 -4.51
CA PRO A 147 3.29 -12.62 -4.37
C PRO A 147 2.78 -13.08 -2.99
N ALA A 148 2.78 -12.20 -1.98
CA ALA A 148 2.24 -12.48 -0.66
C ALA A 148 1.72 -11.17 -0.02
N THR A 149 0.62 -11.24 0.74
CA THR A 149 0.09 -10.09 1.48
C THR A 149 -0.43 -10.50 2.86
N ILE A 150 -0.22 -9.63 3.86
CA ILE A 150 -0.80 -9.80 5.20
C ILE A 150 -2.33 -9.96 5.12
N ALA A 151 -2.99 -9.26 4.20
CA ALA A 151 -4.43 -9.37 3.97
C ALA A 151 -4.86 -10.76 3.50
N ASN A 152 -4.00 -11.52 2.83
CA ASN A 152 -4.25 -12.91 2.45
C ASN A 152 -3.91 -13.92 3.56
N GLY A 153 -3.39 -13.44 4.69
CA GLY A 153 -2.97 -14.28 5.82
C GLY A 153 -1.49 -14.66 5.77
N ASP A 154 -0.71 -14.09 4.84
CA ASP A 154 0.74 -14.28 4.80
C ASP A 154 1.41 -13.53 5.96
N GLU A 155 2.61 -13.98 6.36
CA GLU A 155 3.38 -13.38 7.45
C GLU A 155 3.84 -11.96 7.12
N VAL A 156 4.09 -11.67 5.83
CA VAL A 156 4.55 -10.37 5.33
C VAL A 156 3.89 -10.02 4.00
N CYS A 157 3.76 -8.71 3.71
CA CYS A 157 3.50 -8.28 2.34
C CYS A 157 4.82 -8.24 1.57
N LYS A 158 4.90 -8.93 0.45
CA LYS A 158 6.02 -8.87 -0.48
C LYS A 158 5.69 -7.88 -1.59
N ILE A 159 6.24 -6.68 -1.50
CA ILE A 159 6.05 -5.59 -2.46
C ILE A 159 7.22 -5.61 -3.44
N ARG A 160 6.97 -5.84 -4.71
CA ARG A 160 8.00 -6.00 -5.75
C ARG A 160 7.72 -5.03 -6.91
N PHE A 161 8.51 -3.98 -7.02
CA PHE A 161 8.51 -3.12 -8.19
C PHE A 161 9.49 -3.68 -9.20
N VAL A 162 9.00 -4.06 -10.37
CA VAL A 162 9.79 -4.69 -11.43
C VAL A 162 9.74 -3.83 -12.68
N ARG A 163 10.91 -3.51 -13.25
CA ARG A 163 11.02 -2.73 -14.49
C ARG A 163 10.33 -3.47 -15.63
N ARG A 164 9.44 -2.78 -16.36
CA ARG A 164 8.90 -3.35 -17.61
C ARG A 164 10.01 -3.53 -18.61
N LYS A 165 10.17 -4.74 -19.13
CA LYS A 165 11.02 -4.97 -20.31
C LYS A 165 10.38 -4.27 -21.50
N LYS A 166 11.16 -3.47 -22.20
CA LYS A 166 10.75 -2.87 -23.47
C LYS A 166 10.62 -3.93 -24.55
#